data_204216911e7631e8c327898cce9be121
#
_entry.id   204216911e7631e8c327898cce9be121
#
_cell.length_a   1.000
_cell.length_b   1.000
_cell.length_c   1.000
_cell.angle_alpha   90.00
_cell.angle_beta   90.00
_cell.angle_gamma   90.00
#
_symmetry.space_group_name_H-M   'P 1'
#
loop_
_entity.id
_entity.type
_entity.pdbx_description
1 polymer ?
#
loop_
_entity_poly.entity_id
_entity_poly.type
_entity_poly.pdbx_seq_one_letter_code
_entity_poly.pdbx_strand_id
1 'polypeptide(L)'
;QTLLAKKAKNMLVCVDGTTARGVTAKDIVLAIIGKIGTAGGTGYTIEFGGSAIRALSMEGRMTVCNMAIEAGARAGLVAVDEKTIDYVKGRPLAPGHAAATATAAAVEWDQAVTYWRTLHSDGDAQFDTVVELDASQIVPQVTWGTSPEMVLGIDGCVPDPDKEKDANKRSAIERALTYM
;
A
#
# COMPACT_ATOMS: atom_id res chain seq x y z
N GLN A 1 -24.38 18.56 13.95
CA GLN A 1 -22.99 18.94 13.64
C GLN A 1 -22.61 18.32 12.30
N THR A 2 -21.95 19.08 11.42
CA THR A 2 -21.47 18.63 10.11
C THR A 2 -19.96 18.83 10.03
N LEU A 3 -19.28 17.90 9.36
CA LEU A 3 -17.86 18.00 9.03
C LEU A 3 -17.71 18.38 7.56
N LEU A 4 -16.88 19.38 7.28
CA LEU A 4 -16.52 19.73 5.91
C LEU A 4 -15.44 18.76 5.40
N ALA A 5 -15.73 18.05 4.33
CA ALA A 5 -14.76 17.16 3.67
C ALA A 5 -14.54 17.58 2.20
N LYS A 6 -13.29 17.55 1.75
CA LYS A 6 -12.95 17.69 0.32
C LYS A 6 -12.89 16.30 -0.32
N LYS A 7 -13.29 16.19 -1.59
CA LYS A 7 -13.05 14.98 -2.40
C LYS A 7 -11.56 14.66 -2.39
N ALA A 8 -11.21 13.41 -2.14
CA ALA A 8 -9.82 12.97 -2.23
C ALA A 8 -9.34 13.02 -3.70
N LYS A 9 -8.07 13.29 -3.88
CA LYS A 9 -7.35 13.05 -5.12
C LYS A 9 -7.00 11.57 -5.24
N ASN A 10 -6.70 11.11 -6.45
CA ASN A 10 -6.29 9.74 -6.72
C ASN A 10 -4.79 9.66 -6.99
N MET A 11 -4.11 8.76 -6.30
CA MET A 11 -2.69 8.45 -6.52
C MET A 11 -2.56 6.99 -6.92
N LEU A 12 -1.81 6.72 -7.99
CA LEU A 12 -1.37 5.36 -8.33
C LEU A 12 0.06 5.18 -7.80
N VAL A 13 0.28 4.12 -7.03
CA VAL A 13 1.61 3.64 -6.65
C VAL A 13 1.84 2.31 -7.34
N CYS A 14 2.66 2.32 -8.39
CA CYS A 14 2.98 1.15 -9.19
C CYS A 14 4.31 0.55 -8.75
N VAL A 15 4.31 -0.71 -8.29
CA VAL A 15 5.51 -1.45 -7.91
C VAL A 15 5.66 -2.64 -8.84
N ASP A 16 6.56 -2.52 -9.82
CA ASP A 16 6.78 -3.55 -10.82
C ASP A 16 8.08 -4.32 -10.58
N GLY A 17 8.13 -5.52 -11.12
CA GLY A 17 9.26 -6.43 -10.98
C GLY A 17 9.05 -7.49 -9.92
N THR A 18 10.14 -8.12 -9.50
CA THR A 18 10.14 -9.20 -8.50
C THR A 18 11.01 -8.79 -7.33
N THR A 19 10.48 -8.90 -6.12
CA THR A 19 11.22 -8.60 -4.89
C THR A 19 12.31 -9.62 -4.62
N ALA A 20 13.41 -9.17 -4.03
CA ALA A 20 14.47 -10.06 -3.58
C ALA A 20 13.98 -10.95 -2.40
N ARG A 21 14.72 -12.04 -2.15
CA ARG A 21 14.45 -12.93 -1.03
C ARG A 21 14.54 -12.15 0.31
N GLY A 22 13.56 -12.35 1.16
CA GLY A 22 13.50 -11.71 2.48
C GLY A 22 12.73 -10.38 2.51
N VAL A 23 12.38 -9.82 1.35
CA VAL A 23 11.52 -8.64 1.26
C VAL A 23 10.08 -9.03 1.50
N THR A 24 9.42 -8.35 2.41
CA THR A 24 8.02 -8.54 2.80
C THR A 24 7.14 -7.39 2.28
N ALA A 25 5.83 -7.52 2.42
CA ALA A 25 4.89 -6.43 2.10
C ALA A 25 5.17 -5.16 2.94
N LYS A 26 5.66 -5.33 4.17
CA LYS A 26 6.03 -4.20 5.03
C LYS A 26 7.25 -3.45 4.48
N ASP A 27 8.23 -4.14 3.93
CA ASP A 27 9.39 -3.51 3.30
C ASP A 27 8.97 -2.71 2.07
N ILE A 28 8.05 -3.25 1.26
CA ILE A 28 7.50 -2.54 0.09
C ILE A 28 6.85 -1.23 0.51
N VAL A 29 5.94 -1.26 1.48
CA VAL A 29 5.23 -0.05 1.89
C VAL A 29 6.14 0.94 2.62
N LEU A 30 7.14 0.48 3.38
CA LEU A 30 8.17 1.35 3.98
C LEU A 30 9.02 2.02 2.91
N ALA A 31 9.42 1.30 1.84
CA ALA A 31 10.13 1.88 0.71
C ALA A 31 9.28 2.95 0.00
N ILE A 32 7.96 2.72 -0.15
CA ILE A 32 7.02 3.71 -0.67
C ILE A 32 7.00 4.95 0.24
N ILE A 33 6.83 4.78 1.55
CA ILE A 33 6.79 5.87 2.52
C ILE A 33 8.13 6.64 2.52
N GLY A 34 9.25 5.94 2.47
CA GLY A 34 10.57 6.58 2.34
C GLY A 34 10.70 7.44 1.09
N LYS A 35 10.04 7.05 -0.01
CA LYS A 35 10.06 7.80 -1.28
C LYS A 35 9.13 9.01 -1.27
N ILE A 36 7.92 8.90 -0.73
CA ILE A 36 6.90 9.97 -0.79
C ILE A 36 6.81 10.80 0.50
N GLY A 37 7.38 10.32 1.60
CA GLY A 37 7.27 10.92 2.94
C GLY A 37 5.96 10.59 3.64
N THR A 38 5.89 10.84 4.95
CA THR A 38 4.68 10.62 5.80
C THR A 38 3.51 11.56 5.47
N ALA A 39 3.75 12.62 4.72
CA ALA A 39 2.72 13.55 4.25
C ALA A 39 2.43 13.42 2.75
N GLY A 40 3.17 12.57 2.02
CA GLY A 40 3.06 12.45 0.57
C GLY A 40 1.69 12.00 0.07
N GLY A 41 0.99 11.19 0.85
CA GLY A 41 -0.37 10.73 0.57
C GLY A 41 -1.48 11.65 1.10
N THR A 42 -1.13 12.78 1.73
CA THR A 42 -2.14 13.67 2.35
C THR A 42 -3.14 14.19 1.32
N GLY A 43 -4.41 13.91 1.56
CA GLY A 43 -5.51 14.28 0.68
C GLY A 43 -5.73 13.33 -0.49
N TYR A 44 -4.99 12.22 -0.57
CA TYR A 44 -5.13 11.20 -1.59
C TYR A 44 -5.83 9.94 -1.08
N THR A 45 -6.49 9.24 -1.99
CA THR A 45 -6.72 7.79 -1.93
C THR A 45 -5.67 7.14 -2.82
N ILE A 46 -4.97 6.12 -2.31
CA ILE A 46 -3.88 5.46 -3.04
C ILE A 46 -4.40 4.13 -3.61
N GLU A 47 -4.25 3.94 -4.92
CA GLU A 47 -4.34 2.64 -5.56
C GLU A 47 -2.92 2.05 -5.69
N PHE A 48 -2.73 0.85 -5.16
CA PHE A 48 -1.49 0.10 -5.29
C PHE A 48 -1.60 -0.89 -6.45
N GLY A 49 -0.69 -0.79 -7.41
CA GLY A 49 -0.63 -1.60 -8.62
C GLY A 49 0.77 -2.14 -8.90
N GLY A 50 0.90 -2.77 -10.05
CA GLY A 50 2.15 -3.38 -10.50
C GLY A 50 2.26 -4.87 -10.18
N SER A 51 3.24 -5.53 -10.81
CA SER A 51 3.41 -6.98 -10.74
C SER A 51 3.77 -7.46 -9.32
N ALA A 52 4.59 -6.69 -8.58
CA ALA A 52 4.95 -7.03 -7.22
C ALA A 52 3.75 -6.96 -6.26
N ILE A 53 2.86 -5.98 -6.42
CA ILE A 53 1.63 -5.88 -5.62
C ILE A 53 0.67 -7.04 -5.94
N ARG A 54 0.49 -7.37 -7.21
CA ARG A 54 -0.34 -8.54 -7.62
C ARG A 54 0.21 -9.86 -7.09
N ALA A 55 1.55 -9.97 -6.94
CA ALA A 55 2.20 -11.16 -6.39
C ALA A 55 1.95 -11.36 -4.89
N LEU A 56 1.67 -10.29 -4.12
CA LEU A 56 1.40 -10.37 -2.68
C LEU A 56 0.24 -11.31 -2.34
N SER A 57 0.35 -11.95 -1.16
CA SER A 57 -0.80 -12.62 -0.52
C SER A 57 -1.87 -11.59 -0.10
N MET A 58 -3.05 -12.05 0.29
CA MET A 58 -4.09 -11.14 0.79
C MET A 58 -3.66 -10.42 2.05
N GLU A 59 -2.93 -11.08 2.95
CA GLU A 59 -2.36 -10.48 4.16
C GLU A 59 -1.33 -9.40 3.80
N GLY A 60 -0.51 -9.65 2.77
CA GLY A 60 0.43 -8.65 2.24
C GLY A 60 -0.28 -7.43 1.66
N ARG A 61 -1.36 -7.63 0.89
CA ARG A 61 -2.20 -6.53 0.37
C ARG A 61 -2.87 -5.74 1.48
N MET A 62 -3.39 -6.42 2.51
CA MET A 62 -3.95 -5.77 3.69
C MET A 62 -2.90 -4.95 4.43
N THR A 63 -1.66 -5.44 4.55
CA THR A 63 -0.54 -4.69 5.14
C THR A 63 -0.27 -3.40 4.38
N VAL A 64 -0.15 -3.47 3.05
CA VAL A 64 0.12 -2.29 2.21
C VAL A 64 -1.02 -1.28 2.29
N CYS A 65 -2.27 -1.73 2.20
CA CYS A 65 -3.44 -0.85 2.30
C CYS A 65 -3.56 -0.21 3.69
N ASN A 66 -3.32 -0.97 4.76
CA ASN A 66 -3.36 -0.47 6.14
C ASN A 66 -2.30 0.60 6.37
N MET A 67 -1.08 0.38 5.90
CA MET A 67 0.03 1.32 6.07
C MET A 67 -0.02 2.53 5.11
N ALA A 68 -0.97 2.61 4.19
CA ALA A 68 -1.21 3.82 3.40
C ALA A 68 -1.49 5.05 4.29
N ILE A 69 -2.08 4.83 5.47
CA ILE A 69 -2.35 5.87 6.48
C ILE A 69 -1.06 6.47 7.03
N GLU A 70 0.01 5.67 7.15
CA GLU A 70 1.35 6.13 7.57
C GLU A 70 1.97 7.12 6.57
N ALA A 71 1.55 7.05 5.31
CA ALA A 71 1.90 8.04 4.28
C ALA A 71 0.95 9.26 4.28
N GLY A 72 0.00 9.34 5.21
CA GLY A 72 -0.99 10.40 5.30
C GLY A 72 -2.21 10.22 4.38
N ALA A 73 -2.34 9.09 3.68
CA ALA A 73 -3.45 8.84 2.78
C ALA A 73 -4.77 8.60 3.53
N ARG A 74 -5.89 8.85 2.85
CA ARG A 74 -7.24 8.58 3.38
C ARG A 74 -7.64 7.12 3.28
N ALA A 75 -7.13 6.42 2.26
CA ALA A 75 -7.39 5.01 2.02
C ALA A 75 -6.30 4.44 1.12
N GLY A 76 -6.11 3.12 1.20
CA GLY A 76 -5.31 2.32 0.27
C GLY A 76 -6.17 1.23 -0.35
N LEU A 77 -6.00 0.98 -1.63
CA LEU A 77 -6.77 0.03 -2.43
C LEU A 77 -5.84 -0.85 -3.25
N VAL A 78 -6.23 -2.10 -3.44
CA VAL A 78 -5.67 -3.00 -4.46
C VAL A 78 -6.85 -3.52 -5.28
N ALA A 79 -6.75 -3.47 -6.60
CA ALA A 79 -7.80 -3.95 -7.48
C ALA A 79 -8.12 -5.44 -7.23
N VAL A 80 -9.39 -5.79 -7.38
CA VAL A 80 -9.85 -7.18 -7.25
C VAL A 80 -9.23 -8.02 -8.38
N ASP A 81 -8.71 -9.19 -8.00
CA ASP A 81 -8.24 -10.23 -8.91
C ASP A 81 -8.63 -11.62 -8.40
N GLU A 82 -8.23 -12.68 -9.11
CA GLU A 82 -8.58 -14.06 -8.76
C GLU A 82 -8.12 -14.43 -7.34
N LYS A 83 -6.99 -13.90 -6.87
CA LYS A 83 -6.50 -14.14 -5.52
C LYS A 83 -7.45 -13.57 -4.45
N THR A 84 -8.04 -12.41 -4.70
CA THR A 84 -9.05 -11.81 -3.83
C THR A 84 -10.34 -12.63 -3.84
N ILE A 85 -10.78 -13.05 -5.04
CA ILE A 85 -11.98 -13.87 -5.23
C ILE A 85 -11.83 -15.22 -4.49
N ASP A 86 -10.70 -15.90 -4.68
CA ASP A 86 -10.41 -17.18 -4.02
C ASP A 86 -10.34 -17.02 -2.48
N TYR A 87 -9.79 -15.93 -1.99
CA TYR A 87 -9.70 -15.65 -0.55
C TYR A 87 -11.08 -15.48 0.10
N VAL A 88 -12.05 -14.88 -0.61
CA VAL A 88 -13.41 -14.63 -0.09
C VAL A 88 -14.29 -15.85 -0.23
N LYS A 89 -14.01 -16.73 -1.18
CA LYS A 89 -14.85 -17.90 -1.50
C LYS A 89 -15.07 -18.80 -0.28
N GLY A 90 -16.34 -19.09 -0.01
CA GLY A 90 -16.75 -19.99 1.08
C GLY A 90 -16.62 -19.41 2.49
N ARG A 91 -16.26 -18.15 2.63
CA ARG A 91 -16.25 -17.51 3.95
C ARG A 91 -17.65 -17.19 4.45
N PRO A 92 -17.87 -17.16 5.78
CA PRO A 92 -19.12 -16.69 6.34
C PRO A 92 -19.48 -15.29 5.78
N LEU A 93 -20.72 -15.08 5.42
CA LEU A 93 -21.26 -13.86 4.81
C LEU A 93 -20.78 -13.59 3.36
N ALA A 94 -20.00 -14.47 2.76
CA ALA A 94 -19.76 -14.40 1.31
C ALA A 94 -21.04 -14.69 0.53
N PRO A 95 -21.21 -14.10 -0.67
CA PRO A 95 -22.37 -14.41 -1.52
C PRO A 95 -22.57 -15.91 -1.69
N GLY A 96 -23.81 -16.36 -1.59
CA GLY A 96 -24.19 -17.76 -1.68
C GLY A 96 -23.98 -18.58 -0.41
N HIS A 97 -23.29 -18.09 0.63
CA HIS A 97 -23.03 -18.85 1.85
C HIS A 97 -24.34 -19.23 2.61
N ALA A 98 -25.32 -18.34 2.62
CA ALA A 98 -26.61 -18.55 3.28
C ALA A 98 -27.73 -19.00 2.32
N ALA A 99 -27.40 -19.34 1.07
CA ALA A 99 -28.39 -19.74 0.09
C ALA A 99 -29.07 -21.09 0.45
N ALA A 100 -30.36 -21.20 0.16
CA ALA A 100 -31.16 -22.35 0.51
C ALA A 100 -30.76 -23.64 -0.24
N THR A 101 -30.11 -23.50 -1.41
CA THR A 101 -29.69 -24.64 -2.24
C THR A 101 -28.30 -24.38 -2.84
N ALA A 102 -27.58 -25.44 -3.18
CA ALA A 102 -26.28 -25.34 -3.84
C ALA A 102 -26.37 -24.61 -5.20
N THR A 103 -27.47 -24.77 -5.93
CA THR A 103 -27.67 -24.06 -7.20
C THR A 103 -27.86 -22.56 -6.99
N ALA A 104 -28.65 -22.13 -6.00
CA ALA A 104 -28.81 -20.72 -5.67
C ALA A 104 -27.48 -20.12 -5.18
N ALA A 105 -26.72 -20.86 -4.36
CA ALA A 105 -25.40 -20.45 -3.91
C ALA A 105 -24.43 -20.18 -5.07
N ALA A 106 -24.38 -21.07 -6.06
CA ALA A 106 -23.55 -20.90 -7.24
C ALA A 106 -23.95 -19.66 -8.07
N VAL A 107 -25.24 -19.44 -8.26
CA VAL A 107 -25.75 -18.27 -9.01
C VAL A 107 -25.39 -16.97 -8.30
N GLU A 108 -25.59 -16.87 -7.00
CA GLU A 108 -25.23 -15.65 -6.22
C GLU A 108 -23.73 -15.40 -6.24
N TRP A 109 -22.92 -16.44 -6.12
CA TRP A 109 -21.47 -16.34 -6.23
C TRP A 109 -21.02 -15.84 -7.60
N ASP A 110 -21.51 -16.46 -8.68
CA ASP A 110 -21.13 -16.12 -10.05
C ASP A 110 -21.53 -14.70 -10.43
N GLN A 111 -22.70 -14.24 -9.97
CA GLN A 111 -23.14 -12.85 -10.14
C GLN A 111 -22.18 -11.89 -9.41
N ALA A 112 -21.81 -12.18 -8.18
CA ALA A 112 -20.89 -11.36 -7.41
C ALA A 112 -19.50 -11.31 -8.05
N VAL A 113 -18.94 -12.44 -8.48
CA VAL A 113 -17.65 -12.51 -9.17
C VAL A 113 -17.68 -11.73 -10.47
N THR A 114 -18.76 -11.85 -11.26
CA THR A 114 -18.92 -11.10 -12.52
C THR A 114 -18.90 -9.61 -12.24
N TYR A 115 -19.59 -9.14 -11.22
CA TYR A 115 -19.58 -7.74 -10.81
C TYR A 115 -18.21 -7.29 -10.29
N TRP A 116 -17.58 -8.05 -9.39
CA TRP A 116 -16.29 -7.69 -8.82
C TRP A 116 -15.18 -7.55 -9.85
N ARG A 117 -15.21 -8.37 -10.91
CA ARG A 117 -14.25 -8.26 -12.00
C ARG A 117 -14.37 -6.94 -12.79
N THR A 118 -15.43 -6.18 -12.61
CA THR A 118 -15.58 -4.84 -13.20
C THR A 118 -15.02 -3.72 -12.31
N LEU A 119 -14.59 -4.03 -11.07
CA LEU A 119 -14.17 -3.04 -10.09
C LEU A 119 -12.67 -2.67 -10.15
N HIS A 120 -12.04 -2.85 -11.29
CA HIS A 120 -10.70 -2.31 -11.53
C HIS A 120 -10.79 -0.92 -12.15
N SER A 121 -9.72 -0.13 -12.03
CA SER A 121 -9.60 1.14 -12.72
C SER A 121 -9.59 0.92 -14.24
N ASP A 122 -10.25 1.78 -14.98
CA ASP A 122 -10.28 1.73 -16.44
C ASP A 122 -8.86 1.93 -17.02
N GLY A 123 -8.61 1.40 -18.21
CA GLY A 123 -7.29 1.48 -18.84
C GLY A 123 -6.82 2.91 -19.17
N ASP A 124 -7.76 3.85 -19.24
CA ASP A 124 -7.55 5.28 -19.47
C ASP A 124 -7.76 6.14 -18.21
N ALA A 125 -7.86 5.50 -17.04
CA ALA A 125 -8.05 6.19 -15.77
C ALA A 125 -6.94 7.23 -15.55
N GLN A 126 -7.35 8.44 -15.16
CA GLN A 126 -6.43 9.53 -14.88
C GLN A 126 -6.18 9.63 -13.37
N PHE A 127 -4.92 9.56 -12.99
CA PHE A 127 -4.48 9.78 -11.62
C PHE A 127 -3.87 11.18 -11.48
N ASP A 128 -4.15 11.84 -10.35
CA ASP A 128 -3.55 13.15 -10.04
C ASP A 128 -2.02 13.03 -9.83
N THR A 129 -1.58 11.86 -9.39
CA THR A 129 -0.15 11.55 -9.16
C THR A 129 0.11 10.07 -9.43
N VAL A 130 1.22 9.78 -10.10
CA VAL A 130 1.73 8.41 -10.29
C VAL A 130 3.10 8.30 -9.65
N VAL A 131 3.32 7.28 -8.85
CA VAL A 131 4.60 6.95 -8.22
C VAL A 131 5.00 5.54 -8.65
N GLU A 132 6.18 5.42 -9.24
CA GLU A 132 6.69 4.15 -9.75
C GLU A 132 7.89 3.68 -8.94
N LEU A 133 7.93 2.40 -8.60
CA LEU A 133 9.05 1.72 -7.95
C LEU A 133 9.39 0.43 -8.69
N ASP A 134 10.68 0.15 -8.77
CA ASP A 134 11.20 -1.15 -9.20
C ASP A 134 11.37 -2.05 -7.98
N ALA A 135 10.59 -3.13 -7.91
CA ALA A 135 10.62 -4.09 -6.81
C ALA A 135 11.99 -4.76 -6.64
N SER A 136 12.78 -4.87 -7.71
CA SER A 136 14.11 -5.46 -7.66
C SER A 136 15.12 -4.62 -6.88
N GLN A 137 14.83 -3.32 -6.73
CA GLN A 137 15.66 -2.38 -5.96
C GLN A 137 15.24 -2.27 -4.48
N ILE A 138 14.13 -2.92 -4.12
CA ILE A 138 13.67 -2.92 -2.73
C ILE A 138 14.41 -4.03 -1.98
N VAL A 139 15.19 -3.65 -1.00
CA VAL A 139 15.82 -4.55 -0.02
C VAL A 139 15.02 -4.53 1.29
N PRO A 140 15.23 -5.48 2.22
CA PRO A 140 14.64 -5.39 3.55
C PRO A 140 14.91 -4.02 4.19
N GLN A 141 13.88 -3.43 4.81
CA GLN A 141 13.89 -2.05 5.29
C GLN A 141 14.08 -1.99 6.80
N VAL A 142 14.79 -0.98 7.27
CA VAL A 142 15.00 -0.67 8.68
C VAL A 142 14.60 0.79 8.94
N THR A 143 13.80 1.02 9.98
CA THR A 143 13.54 2.38 10.47
C THR A 143 14.61 2.76 11.49
N TRP A 144 15.09 4.00 11.40
CA TRP A 144 16.19 4.51 12.23
C TRP A 144 15.80 5.73 13.07
N GLY A 145 14.50 5.96 13.26
CA GLY A 145 13.99 7.10 14.00
C GLY A 145 12.53 6.93 14.41
N THR A 146 11.87 8.03 14.74
CA THR A 146 10.51 8.08 15.30
C THR A 146 9.39 8.18 14.25
N SER A 147 9.73 8.25 12.96
CA SER A 147 8.78 8.37 11.85
C SER A 147 9.03 7.26 10.81
N PRO A 148 8.00 6.66 10.20
CA PRO A 148 8.17 5.64 9.18
C PRO A 148 8.87 6.12 7.90
N GLU A 149 8.98 7.42 7.65
CA GLU A 149 9.81 7.96 6.56
C GLU A 149 11.32 7.95 6.88
N MET A 150 11.67 7.81 8.17
CA MET A 150 13.05 7.60 8.62
C MET A 150 13.43 6.13 8.41
N VAL A 151 13.50 5.73 7.16
CA VAL A 151 13.71 4.35 6.70
C VAL A 151 14.87 4.29 5.73
N LEU A 152 15.54 3.16 5.72
CA LEU A 152 16.62 2.84 4.76
C LEU A 152 16.68 1.34 4.52
N GLY A 153 17.34 0.94 3.44
CA GLY A 153 17.66 -0.46 3.20
C GLY A 153 18.63 -1.01 4.23
N ILE A 154 18.52 -2.29 4.56
CA ILE A 154 19.37 -2.96 5.56
C ILE A 154 20.88 -2.90 5.21
N ASP A 155 21.19 -2.66 3.95
CA ASP A 155 22.55 -2.46 3.41
C ASP A 155 23.00 -1.00 3.45
N GLY A 156 22.13 -0.07 3.91
CA GLY A 156 22.41 1.35 4.02
C GLY A 156 23.04 1.74 5.35
N CYS A 157 23.37 3.04 5.46
CA CYS A 157 23.85 3.66 6.69
C CYS A 157 22.89 4.77 7.12
N VAL A 158 22.68 4.90 8.42
CA VAL A 158 21.92 6.03 8.97
C VAL A 158 22.55 7.37 8.57
N PRO A 159 21.73 8.41 8.36
CA PRO A 159 22.26 9.72 7.98
C PRO A 159 23.21 10.27 9.03
N ASP A 160 24.31 10.87 8.57
CA ASP A 160 25.27 11.58 9.39
C ASP A 160 24.79 13.03 9.56
N PRO A 161 24.41 13.49 10.76
CA PRO A 161 23.90 14.83 10.98
C PRO A 161 24.92 15.92 10.60
N ASP A 162 26.22 15.64 10.70
CA ASP A 162 27.26 16.62 10.35
C ASP A 162 27.32 16.91 8.83
N LYS A 163 26.78 16.01 8.02
CA LYS A 163 26.68 16.18 6.56
C LYS A 163 25.43 16.92 6.11
N GLU A 164 24.42 17.07 6.99
CA GLU A 164 23.18 17.78 6.67
C GLU A 164 23.38 19.31 6.80
N LYS A 165 23.10 20.03 5.72
CA LYS A 165 23.27 21.48 5.63
C LYS A 165 22.11 22.26 6.27
N ASP A 166 20.90 21.70 6.20
CA ASP A 166 19.71 22.32 6.80
C ASP A 166 19.73 22.09 8.31
N ALA A 167 19.76 23.16 9.09
CA ALA A 167 19.84 23.11 10.54
C ALA A 167 18.65 22.39 11.20
N ASN A 168 17.44 22.53 10.61
CA ASN A 168 16.23 21.87 11.14
C ASN A 168 16.28 20.37 10.88
N LYS A 169 16.70 19.97 9.67
CA LYS A 169 16.89 18.56 9.33
C LYS A 169 17.99 17.92 10.16
N ARG A 170 19.15 18.61 10.32
CA ARG A 170 20.23 18.14 11.20
C ARG A 170 19.73 17.88 12.59
N SER A 171 19.06 18.84 13.23
CA SER A 171 18.50 18.68 14.57
C SER A 171 17.46 17.57 14.66
N ALA A 172 16.66 17.33 13.59
CA ALA A 172 15.73 16.22 13.54
C ALA A 172 16.46 14.86 13.49
N ILE A 173 17.54 14.74 12.71
CA ILE A 173 18.39 13.55 12.62
C ILE A 173 19.04 13.27 13.99
N GLU A 174 19.66 14.30 14.61
CA GLU A 174 20.30 14.17 15.94
C GLU A 174 19.32 13.65 17.00
N ARG A 175 18.11 14.23 17.06
CA ARG A 175 17.07 13.76 17.99
C ARG A 175 16.62 12.33 17.71
N ALA A 176 16.45 11.97 16.44
CA ALA A 176 16.07 10.62 16.05
C ALA A 176 17.14 9.60 16.45
N LEU A 177 18.41 9.88 16.17
CA LEU A 177 19.52 9.01 16.52
C LEU A 177 19.75 8.91 18.04
N THR A 178 19.46 9.99 18.80
CA THR A 178 19.53 9.96 20.27
C THR A 178 18.40 9.11 20.88
N TYR A 179 17.25 9.02 20.18
CA TYR A 179 16.11 8.21 20.62
C TYR A 179 16.36 6.70 20.41
N MET A 180 17.06 6.30 19.34
CA MET A 180 17.38 4.91 19.01
C MET A 180 18.46 4.32 19.93
#